data_cca6cdbe932a48b2384b0c6db2cc7e74
#
_entry.id   cca6cdbe932a48b2384b0c6db2cc7e74
#
_cell.length_a   1.000
_cell.length_b   1.000
_cell.length_c   1.000
_cell.angle_alpha   90.00
_cell.angle_beta   90.00
_cell.angle_gamma   90.00
#
_symmetry.space_group_name_H-M   'P 1'
#
loop_
_entity.id
_entity.type
_entity.pdbx_description
1 polymer ?
#
loop_
_entity_poly.entity_id
_entity_poly.type
_entity_poly.pdbx_seq_one_letter_code
_entity_poly.pdbx_strand_id
1 'polypeptide(L)'
;HLTLMGVTSSLHNSYWPNDAIDRLPCNVQWGIGIYPAYALTDGSEDHNSTRGNDDSAILVPEFSFDINTAPMLFIHGDADGWASMNSVKVWEKMRAMGIQSELHTLALRSHCFQRQASPDTGSYTWLDRIADFLLHRRYDLYSHRGRSSPLHP
;
A
#
# COMPACT_ATOMS: atom_id res chain seq x y z
N HIS A 1 -3.99 3.26 7.40
CA HIS A 1 -5.06 2.26 7.46
C HIS A 1 -6.10 2.43 6.34
N LEU A 2 -6.76 3.60 6.23
CA LEU A 2 -7.79 3.84 5.20
C LEU A 2 -7.28 3.60 3.77
N THR A 3 -6.06 4.00 3.45
CA THR A 3 -5.46 3.71 2.13
C THR A 3 -5.37 2.20 1.88
N LEU A 4 -4.95 1.44 2.87
CA LEU A 4 -4.88 -0.03 2.77
C LEU A 4 -6.28 -0.62 2.57
N MET A 5 -7.26 -0.19 3.34
CA MET A 5 -8.66 -0.61 3.16
C MET A 5 -9.17 -0.32 1.74
N GLY A 6 -8.93 0.89 1.24
CA GLY A 6 -9.38 1.26 -0.11
C GLY A 6 -8.72 0.44 -1.23
N VAL A 7 -7.45 0.06 -1.05
CA VAL A 7 -6.71 -0.73 -2.04
C VAL A 7 -7.09 -2.20 -2.00
N THR A 8 -7.30 -2.77 -0.80
CA THR A 8 -7.53 -4.21 -0.61
C THR A 8 -9.01 -4.60 -0.67
N SER A 9 -9.93 -3.64 -0.47
CA SER A 9 -11.37 -3.91 -0.43
C SER A 9 -12.14 -3.26 -1.58
N SER A 10 -11.47 -2.79 -2.62
CA SER A 10 -12.08 -2.03 -3.73
C SER A 10 -13.13 -2.80 -4.53
N LEU A 11 -13.13 -4.14 -4.46
CA LEU A 11 -14.11 -5.00 -5.14
C LEU A 11 -15.26 -5.44 -4.23
N HIS A 12 -15.22 -5.11 -2.96
CA HIS A 12 -16.19 -5.55 -1.98
C HIS A 12 -16.90 -4.36 -1.34
N ASN A 13 -18.16 -4.20 -1.61
CA ASN A 13 -18.97 -3.26 -0.87
C ASN A 13 -19.14 -3.77 0.58
N SER A 14 -18.90 -2.92 1.56
CA SER A 14 -19.11 -3.21 2.98
C SER A 14 -20.58 -3.18 3.38
N TYR A 15 -21.49 -2.84 2.45
CA TYR A 15 -22.93 -2.75 2.65
C TYR A 15 -23.69 -3.14 1.37
N TRP A 16 -24.99 -3.42 1.48
CA TRP A 16 -25.82 -3.68 0.32
C TRP A 16 -26.07 -2.39 -0.47
N PRO A 17 -25.84 -2.39 -1.79
CA PRO A 17 -26.09 -1.22 -2.63
C PRO A 17 -27.55 -0.75 -2.56
N ASN A 18 -27.75 0.50 -2.16
CA ASN A 18 -29.07 1.12 -2.06
C ASN A 18 -29.56 1.70 -3.39
N ASP A 19 -28.63 2.16 -4.24
CA ASP A 19 -28.96 2.81 -5.50
C ASP A 19 -27.99 2.43 -6.64
N ALA A 20 -28.12 3.11 -7.76
CA ALA A 20 -27.27 2.88 -8.93
C ALA A 20 -25.82 3.38 -8.72
N ILE A 21 -25.61 4.38 -7.87
CA ILE A 21 -24.28 4.92 -7.57
C ILE A 21 -23.48 3.92 -6.74
N ASP A 22 -24.11 3.30 -5.75
CA ASP A 22 -23.49 2.28 -4.91
C ASP A 22 -23.03 1.04 -5.70
N ARG A 23 -23.56 0.84 -6.90
CA ARG A 23 -23.18 -0.26 -7.79
C ARG A 23 -22.05 0.08 -8.75
N LEU A 24 -21.59 1.33 -8.75
CA LEU A 24 -20.43 1.71 -9.54
C LEU A 24 -19.17 1.10 -8.91
N PRO A 25 -18.22 0.64 -9.74
CA PRO A 25 -16.97 0.12 -9.20
C PRO A 25 -16.17 1.23 -8.51
N CYS A 26 -15.75 0.96 -7.27
CA CYS A 26 -14.92 1.86 -6.46
C CYS A 26 -13.43 1.50 -6.57
N ASN A 27 -13.00 0.95 -7.69
CA ASN A 27 -11.65 0.47 -7.86
C ASN A 27 -10.65 1.63 -7.87
N VAL A 28 -9.69 1.57 -6.97
CA VAL A 28 -8.51 2.43 -7.02
C VAL A 28 -7.50 1.86 -8.01
N GLN A 29 -6.73 2.72 -8.67
CA GLN A 29 -5.74 2.28 -9.66
C GLN A 29 -4.38 2.01 -9.03
N TRP A 30 -4.07 2.65 -7.92
CA TRP A 30 -2.85 2.49 -7.10
C TRP A 30 -3.06 3.08 -5.71
N GLY A 31 -2.20 2.69 -4.79
CA GLY A 31 -2.16 3.23 -3.44
C GLY A 31 -0.77 3.75 -3.06
N ILE A 32 -0.73 4.79 -2.24
CA ILE A 32 0.50 5.34 -1.68
C ILE A 32 0.36 5.36 -0.16
N GLY A 33 1.11 4.50 0.51
CA GLY A 33 1.16 4.40 1.97
C GLY A 33 2.38 5.16 2.52
N ILE A 34 2.15 6.32 3.13
CA ILE A 34 3.19 7.06 3.82
C ILE A 34 3.09 6.73 5.30
N TYR A 35 4.11 6.05 5.84
CA TYR A 35 4.14 5.50 7.19
C TYR A 35 2.79 4.92 7.65
N PRO A 36 2.21 3.96 6.90
CA PRO A 36 0.95 3.34 7.29
C PRO A 36 1.09 2.65 8.65
N ALA A 37 0.05 2.74 9.45
CA ALA A 37 -0.03 2.11 10.75
C ALA A 37 -1.34 1.30 10.88
N TYR A 38 -1.45 0.51 11.95
CA TYR A 38 -2.63 -0.31 12.27
C TYR A 38 -2.94 -1.39 11.23
N ALA A 39 -1.93 -1.86 10.51
CA ALA A 39 -2.08 -2.99 9.60
C ALA A 39 -1.75 -4.35 10.24
N LEU A 40 -1.22 -4.34 11.46
CA LEU A 40 -0.78 -5.53 12.17
C LEU A 40 -1.55 -5.74 13.46
N THR A 41 -1.71 -7.00 13.84
CA THR A 41 -2.25 -7.44 15.12
C THR A 41 -1.39 -8.56 15.69
N ASP A 42 -1.42 -8.73 17.00
CA ASP A 42 -0.82 -9.88 17.71
C ASP A 42 -1.72 -11.13 17.68
N GLY A 43 -2.90 -11.03 17.05
CA GLY A 43 -3.87 -12.12 17.00
C GLY A 43 -4.74 -12.24 18.26
N SER A 44 -4.61 -11.33 19.23
CA SER A 44 -5.50 -11.29 20.39
C SER A 44 -6.92 -10.85 19.98
N GLU A 45 -7.93 -11.31 20.74
CA GLU A 45 -9.34 -10.97 20.49
C GLU A 45 -9.62 -9.47 20.63
N ASP A 46 -8.77 -8.75 21.36
CA ASP A 46 -8.91 -7.30 21.59
C ASP A 46 -8.50 -6.45 20.38
N HIS A 47 -8.10 -7.07 19.26
CA HIS A 47 -7.68 -6.41 18.02
C HIS A 47 -6.68 -5.24 18.25
N ASN A 48 -5.87 -5.34 19.29
CA ASN A 48 -4.84 -4.35 19.54
C ASN A 48 -3.81 -4.40 18.41
N SER A 49 -3.92 -3.42 17.52
CA SER A 49 -2.91 -3.23 16.50
C SER A 49 -1.57 -3.06 17.19
N THR A 50 -0.63 -3.95 16.92
CA THR A 50 0.70 -3.84 17.50
C THR A 50 1.35 -2.56 17.00
N ARG A 51 1.79 -1.74 17.93
CA ARG A 51 2.65 -0.60 17.67
C ARG A 51 4.11 -1.01 17.50
N GLY A 52 4.38 -2.29 17.36
CA GLY A 52 5.73 -2.82 17.45
C GLY A 52 6.32 -3.23 16.11
N ASN A 53 7.63 -3.24 16.05
CA ASN A 53 8.42 -3.94 15.03
C ASN A 53 8.51 -5.44 15.40
N ASP A 54 7.39 -6.05 15.71
CA ASP A 54 7.34 -7.43 16.08
C ASP A 54 7.21 -8.30 14.83
N ASP A 55 8.22 -9.12 14.59
CA ASP A 55 8.26 -10.06 13.47
C ASP A 55 7.14 -11.10 13.53
N SER A 56 6.61 -11.40 14.72
CA SER A 56 5.51 -12.33 14.92
C SER A 56 4.13 -11.75 14.58
N ALA A 57 4.02 -10.42 14.46
CA ALA A 57 2.76 -9.76 14.16
C ALA A 57 2.23 -10.19 12.79
N ILE A 58 0.92 -10.38 12.70
CA ILE A 58 0.20 -10.77 11.51
C ILE A 58 -0.64 -9.60 10.96
N LEU A 59 -0.99 -9.67 9.69
CA LEU A 59 -1.88 -8.67 9.10
C LEU A 59 -3.29 -8.79 9.71
N VAL A 60 -3.90 -7.65 9.99
CA VAL A 60 -5.30 -7.62 10.45
C VAL A 60 -6.21 -8.24 9.38
N PRO A 61 -7.26 -8.98 9.80
CA PRO A 61 -8.09 -9.76 8.88
C PRO A 61 -8.96 -8.93 7.94
N GLU A 62 -9.10 -7.62 8.20
CA GLU A 62 -9.92 -6.72 7.39
C GLU A 62 -9.36 -6.48 5.98
N PHE A 63 -8.08 -6.76 5.76
CA PHE A 63 -7.45 -6.57 4.44
C PHE A 63 -7.66 -7.79 3.55
N SER A 64 -8.48 -7.64 2.53
CA SER A 64 -8.77 -8.68 1.54
C SER A 64 -7.90 -8.52 0.30
N PHE A 65 -6.73 -9.13 0.32
CA PHE A 65 -5.84 -9.13 -0.84
C PHE A 65 -6.30 -10.16 -1.87
N ASP A 66 -6.39 -9.75 -3.13
CA ASP A 66 -6.66 -10.62 -4.27
C ASP A 66 -5.85 -10.19 -5.50
N ILE A 67 -6.07 -10.86 -6.63
CA ILE A 67 -5.37 -10.55 -7.91
C ILE A 67 -5.72 -9.15 -8.45
N ASN A 68 -6.81 -8.55 -7.99
CA ASN A 68 -7.26 -7.22 -8.40
C ASN A 68 -6.83 -6.13 -7.43
N THR A 69 -6.17 -6.49 -6.33
CA THR A 69 -5.59 -5.51 -5.40
C THR A 69 -4.66 -4.57 -6.14
N ALA A 70 -4.90 -3.28 -6.03
CA ALA A 70 -4.14 -2.28 -6.77
C ALA A 70 -2.67 -2.22 -6.34
N PRO A 71 -1.74 -1.92 -7.26
CA PRO A 71 -0.33 -1.71 -6.93
C PRO A 71 -0.13 -0.63 -5.85
N MET A 72 0.88 -0.80 -5.00
CA MET A 72 1.17 0.16 -3.92
C MET A 72 2.64 0.56 -3.86
N LEU A 73 2.84 1.81 -3.46
CA LEU A 73 4.12 2.32 -2.98
C LEU A 73 4.04 2.55 -1.46
N PHE A 74 5.06 2.09 -0.74
CA PHE A 74 5.23 2.35 0.69
C PHE A 74 6.49 3.17 0.93
N ILE A 75 6.39 4.21 1.76
CA ILE A 75 7.53 4.99 2.24
C ILE A 75 7.43 5.08 3.76
N HIS A 76 8.43 4.56 4.46
CA HIS A 76 8.40 4.47 5.91
C HIS A 76 9.75 4.84 6.52
N GLY A 77 9.75 5.47 7.67
CA GLY A 77 10.95 5.70 8.46
C GLY A 77 11.34 4.44 9.23
N ASP A 78 12.58 4.02 9.13
CA ASP A 78 13.09 2.83 9.80
C ASP A 78 13.02 2.92 11.32
N ALA A 79 13.26 4.11 11.87
CA ALA A 79 13.18 4.40 13.29
C ALA A 79 11.77 4.83 13.76
N ASP A 80 10.72 4.47 13.01
CA ASP A 80 9.35 4.72 13.41
C ASP A 80 8.91 3.72 14.48
N GLY A 81 8.84 4.20 15.72
CA GLY A 81 8.38 3.38 16.85
C GLY A 81 6.89 2.98 16.78
N TRP A 82 6.15 3.50 15.79
CA TRP A 82 4.76 3.14 15.51
C TRP A 82 4.62 2.04 14.47
N ALA A 83 5.70 1.36 14.18
CA ALA A 83 5.69 0.15 13.39
C ALA A 83 6.01 0.31 11.91
N SER A 84 7.29 0.49 11.59
CA SER A 84 7.78 0.35 10.21
C SER A 84 7.44 -1.02 9.62
N MET A 85 7.30 -2.06 10.46
CA MET A 85 6.89 -3.41 10.04
C MET A 85 5.50 -3.47 9.42
N ASN A 86 4.61 -2.51 9.66
CA ASN A 86 3.32 -2.45 8.95
C ASN A 86 3.52 -2.40 7.43
N SER A 87 4.41 -1.52 6.96
CA SER A 87 4.73 -1.44 5.53
C SER A 87 5.40 -2.70 5.01
N VAL A 88 6.33 -3.27 5.77
CA VAL A 88 7.07 -4.48 5.39
C VAL A 88 6.11 -5.67 5.21
N LYS A 89 5.27 -5.96 6.20
CA LYS A 89 4.35 -7.11 6.16
C LYS A 89 3.30 -6.99 5.05
N VAL A 90 2.77 -5.79 4.81
CA VAL A 90 1.85 -5.58 3.68
C VAL A 90 2.58 -5.78 2.35
N TRP A 91 3.78 -5.23 2.20
CA TRP A 91 4.59 -5.39 1.00
C TRP A 91 4.97 -6.85 0.75
N GLU A 92 5.38 -7.60 1.77
CA GLU A 92 5.65 -9.05 1.67
C GLU A 92 4.41 -9.81 1.19
N LYS A 93 3.25 -9.51 1.77
CA LYS A 93 1.98 -10.13 1.36
C LYS A 93 1.66 -9.86 -0.09
N MET A 94 1.78 -8.61 -0.54
CA MET A 94 1.55 -8.23 -1.93
C MET A 94 2.51 -8.94 -2.88
N ARG A 95 3.80 -9.00 -2.54
CA ARG A 95 4.80 -9.73 -3.34
C ARG A 95 4.50 -11.22 -3.44
N ALA A 96 4.13 -11.85 -2.34
CA ALA A 96 3.78 -13.26 -2.31
C ALA A 96 2.59 -13.60 -3.23
N MET A 97 1.72 -12.62 -3.47
CA MET A 97 0.56 -12.74 -4.37
C MET A 97 0.83 -12.27 -5.80
N GLY A 98 2.05 -11.85 -6.12
CA GLY A 98 2.40 -11.31 -7.43
C GLY A 98 1.85 -9.91 -7.70
N ILE A 99 1.39 -9.20 -6.66
CA ILE A 99 0.89 -7.83 -6.77
C ILE A 99 2.09 -6.88 -6.79
N GLN A 100 2.14 -5.99 -7.78
CA GLN A 100 3.24 -5.05 -7.92
C GLN A 100 3.27 -4.05 -6.75
N SER A 101 4.43 -3.91 -6.12
CA SER A 101 4.58 -3.01 -4.98
C SER A 101 6.03 -2.57 -4.81
N GLU A 102 6.20 -1.36 -4.31
CA GLU A 102 7.49 -0.79 -3.94
C GLU A 102 7.52 -0.49 -2.45
N LEU A 103 8.70 -0.63 -1.82
CA LEU A 103 8.93 -0.28 -0.43
C LEU A 103 10.24 0.50 -0.29
N HIS A 104 10.15 1.69 0.27
CA HIS A 104 11.30 2.51 0.64
C HIS A 104 11.33 2.70 2.16
N THR A 105 12.35 2.16 2.80
CA THR A 105 12.65 2.41 4.21
C THR A 105 13.73 3.48 4.33
N LEU A 106 13.45 4.52 5.09
CA LEU A 106 14.36 5.66 5.25
C LEU A 106 15.10 5.54 6.58
N ALA A 107 16.39 5.24 6.52
CA ALA A 107 17.23 5.04 7.68
C ALA A 107 17.17 6.24 8.65
N LEU A 108 17.11 5.95 9.95
CA LEU A 108 17.10 6.91 11.04
C LEU A 108 15.94 7.92 11.01
N ARG A 109 14.87 7.62 10.27
CA ARG A 109 13.68 8.48 10.20
C ARG A 109 12.57 7.91 11.08
N SER A 110 12.00 8.80 11.90
CA SER A 110 10.85 8.49 12.76
C SER A 110 9.52 8.70 12.03
N HIS A 111 8.44 8.50 12.75
CA HIS A 111 7.11 8.88 12.27
C HIS A 111 7.06 10.35 11.83
N CYS A 112 6.25 10.68 10.83
CA CYS A 112 6.17 12.02 10.26
C CYS A 112 7.50 12.57 9.72
N PHE A 113 8.34 11.71 9.15
CA PHE A 113 9.67 12.07 8.63
C PHE A 113 9.65 13.24 7.63
N GLN A 114 8.56 13.44 6.90
CA GLN A 114 8.42 14.54 5.93
C GLN A 114 8.54 15.92 6.58
N ARG A 115 8.22 16.05 7.87
CA ARG A 115 8.40 17.31 8.62
C ARG A 115 9.87 17.62 8.91
N GLN A 116 10.71 16.59 8.82
CA GLN A 116 12.16 16.66 9.06
C GLN A 116 12.94 16.58 7.76
N ALA A 117 12.25 16.45 6.62
CA ALA A 117 12.89 16.38 5.33
C ALA A 117 13.54 17.71 4.98
N SER A 118 14.82 17.68 4.66
CA SER A 118 15.60 18.83 4.19
C SER A 118 16.56 18.36 3.11
N PRO A 119 17.12 19.26 2.27
CA PRO A 119 18.08 18.89 1.23
C PRO A 119 19.28 18.08 1.72
N ASP A 120 19.64 18.25 3.01
CA ASP A 120 20.78 17.56 3.63
C ASP A 120 20.43 16.16 4.16
N THR A 121 19.18 15.72 3.99
CA THR A 121 18.72 14.42 4.50
C THR A 121 18.22 13.53 3.37
N GLY A 122 18.52 12.22 3.45
CA GLY A 122 18.09 11.24 2.46
C GLY A 122 16.56 11.13 2.32
N SER A 123 15.81 11.63 3.30
CA SER A 123 14.35 11.70 3.25
C SER A 123 13.80 12.85 2.40
N TYR A 124 14.64 13.76 1.93
CA TYR A 124 14.19 14.91 1.13
C TYR A 124 13.53 14.51 -0.18
N THR A 125 14.02 13.44 -0.80
CA THR A 125 13.55 12.97 -2.11
C THR A 125 12.34 12.04 -2.05
N TRP A 126 11.63 11.98 -0.92
CA TRP A 126 10.48 11.08 -0.79
C TRP A 126 9.35 11.36 -1.79
N LEU A 127 9.16 12.63 -2.17
CA LEU A 127 8.19 13.02 -3.20
C LEU A 127 8.62 12.55 -4.61
N ASP A 128 9.93 12.51 -4.88
CA ASP A 128 10.45 12.02 -6.15
C ASP A 128 10.14 10.53 -6.31
N ARG A 129 10.18 9.74 -5.22
CA ARG A 129 9.78 8.33 -5.25
C ARG A 129 8.31 8.16 -5.62
N ILE A 130 7.43 9.04 -5.15
CA ILE A 130 6.03 9.06 -5.53
C ILE A 130 5.89 9.40 -7.01
N ALA A 131 6.58 10.43 -7.47
CA ALA A 131 6.54 10.84 -8.87
C ALA A 131 7.02 9.73 -9.80
N ASP A 132 8.13 9.07 -9.48
CA ASP A 132 8.68 7.94 -10.24
C ASP A 132 7.67 6.78 -10.30
N PHE A 133 7.09 6.40 -9.17
CA PHE A 133 6.09 5.33 -9.10
C PHE A 133 4.88 5.63 -10.00
N LEU A 134 4.34 6.84 -9.91
CA LEU A 134 3.18 7.26 -10.71
C LEU A 134 3.49 7.34 -12.20
N LEU A 135 4.69 7.79 -12.58
CA LEU A 135 5.14 7.83 -13.96
C LEU A 135 5.26 6.43 -14.55
N HIS A 136 5.89 5.49 -13.85
CA HIS A 136 6.00 4.11 -14.29
C HIS A 136 4.61 3.48 -14.49
N ARG A 137 3.67 3.71 -13.57
CA ARG A 137 2.27 3.21 -13.70
C ARG A 137 1.57 3.81 -14.91
N ARG A 138 1.79 5.08 -15.21
CA ARG A 138 1.24 5.70 -16.40
C ARG A 138 1.76 5.02 -17.67
N TYR A 139 3.05 4.72 -17.76
CA TYR A 139 3.62 4.01 -18.91
C TYR A 139 3.06 2.60 -19.05
N ASP A 140 2.92 1.85 -17.97
CA ASP A 140 2.33 0.50 -18.00
C ASP A 140 0.89 0.53 -18.53
N LEU A 141 0.07 1.47 -18.06
CA LEU A 141 -1.31 1.64 -18.53
C LEU A 141 -1.39 1.95 -20.03
N TYR A 142 -0.45 2.72 -20.57
CA TYR A 142 -0.40 3.03 -22.00
C TYR A 142 0.19 1.89 -22.84
N SER A 143 1.20 1.18 -22.33
CA SER A 143 1.83 0.06 -23.04
C SER A 143 0.89 -1.12 -23.23
N HIS A 144 0.02 -1.37 -22.26
CA HIS A 144 -1.00 -2.43 -22.37
C HIS A 144 -2.19 -2.08 -23.29
N ARG A 145 -2.50 -0.81 -23.48
CA ARG A 145 -3.54 -0.38 -24.44
C ARG A 145 -3.10 -0.48 -25.90
N GLY A 146 -1.80 -0.56 -26.17
CA GLY A 146 -1.25 -0.67 -27.52
C GLY A 146 -0.95 -2.09 -27.99
N ARG A 147 -1.04 -3.10 -27.13
CA ARG A 147 -0.86 -4.50 -27.51
C ARG A 147 -2.22 -5.17 -27.65
N SER A 148 -2.88 -4.92 -28.79
CA SER A 148 -3.82 -5.89 -29.32
C SER A 148 -3.05 -7.19 -29.48
N SER A 149 -3.46 -8.26 -28.78
CA SER A 149 -2.90 -9.61 -28.95
C SER A 149 -2.81 -9.92 -30.44
N PRO A 150 -1.66 -10.39 -30.95
CA PRO A 150 -1.66 -11.02 -32.24
C PRO A 150 -2.54 -12.27 -32.11
N LEU A 151 -3.64 -12.28 -32.84
CA LEU A 151 -4.40 -13.50 -33.12
C LEU A 151 -3.41 -14.51 -33.69
N HIS A 152 -3.11 -15.55 -32.91
CA HIS A 152 -2.42 -16.70 -33.46
C HIS A 152 -3.35 -17.38 -34.50
N PRO A 153 -2.83 -17.72 -35.68
CA PRO A 153 -3.56 -18.50 -36.69
C PRO A 153 -3.85 -19.92 -36.22
#